data_8ec7e330fa0dc7f4f06c09664c274747
#
_entry.id   8ec7e330fa0dc7f4f06c09664c274747
#
_cell.length_a   1.000
_cell.length_b   1.000
_cell.length_c   1.000
_cell.angle_alpha   90.00
_cell.angle_beta   90.00
_cell.angle_gamma   90.00
#
_symmetry.space_group_name_H-M   'P 1'
#
loop_
_entity.id
_entity.type
_entity.pdbx_description
1 polymer ?
#
loop_
_entity_poly.entity_id
_entity_poly.type
_entity_poly.pdbx_seq_one_letter_code
_entity_poly.pdbx_strand_id
1 'polypeptide(L)'
;LLLDRYDIEVELTATTRVGFHRYTFPENRARKILLNLSGNLGPSEIILGHAEQIGPRDVSGYVVNGPTFRRPKSTRIYFHISLDTDIEEWSGWLGDQEISDNPVSGSDAGVILNLDAQTGQSTVDMKVGLSYTSAENAHRNLSAELAHWNFDQVAEDAQSVWNTELSKIQVSGGTTQQRARFYTDLWHAQQGRRIVSDVDGSYLDMTGETPRIRQPALIDSGQPENHHYNSDSFWGAQWTIQTLWPLAYPSRTSDFIKSFLNYYRDGGLFPRGPSGGNYTYVMVGASSTPFVVSAWQKGI
;
A
#
# COMPACT_ATOMS: atom_id res chain seq x y z
N LEU A 1 -1.80 -2.81 -19.82
CA LEU A 1 -0.36 -2.78 -20.11
C LEU A 1 0.03 -4.02 -20.90
N LEU A 2 0.79 -3.87 -21.97
CA LEU A 2 1.32 -5.00 -22.73
C LEU A 2 2.82 -5.15 -22.45
N LEU A 3 3.25 -6.35 -22.10
CA LEU A 3 4.67 -6.70 -22.02
C LEU A 3 5.13 -7.23 -23.37
N ASP A 4 5.44 -6.33 -24.31
CA ASP A 4 5.71 -6.63 -25.72
C ASP A 4 6.68 -7.78 -25.95
N ARG A 5 7.73 -7.88 -25.14
CA ARG A 5 8.74 -8.95 -25.25
C ARG A 5 8.16 -10.35 -25.06
N TYR A 6 7.11 -10.46 -24.26
CA TYR A 6 6.52 -11.73 -23.83
C TYR A 6 5.14 -11.94 -24.39
N ASP A 7 4.55 -10.92 -25.02
CA ASP A 7 3.18 -10.90 -25.50
C ASP A 7 2.16 -11.21 -24.37
N ILE A 8 2.44 -10.65 -23.18
CA ILE A 8 1.59 -10.83 -21.98
C ILE A 8 0.85 -9.52 -21.74
N GLU A 9 -0.48 -9.57 -21.72
CA GLU A 9 -1.29 -8.45 -21.26
C GLU A 9 -1.41 -8.46 -19.73
N VAL A 10 -1.28 -7.27 -19.12
CA VAL A 10 -1.36 -7.09 -17.68
C VAL A 10 -2.39 -6.02 -17.35
N GLU A 11 -3.37 -6.38 -16.56
CA GLU A 11 -4.37 -5.49 -15.99
C GLU A 11 -4.18 -5.42 -14.47
N LEU A 12 -4.29 -4.21 -13.90
CA LEU A 12 -4.06 -3.97 -12.49
C LEU A 12 -5.18 -3.11 -11.92
N THR A 13 -5.71 -3.53 -10.79
CA THR A 13 -6.61 -2.73 -9.94
C THR A 13 -6.26 -2.93 -8.48
N ALA A 14 -6.91 -2.21 -7.57
CA ALA A 14 -6.61 -2.32 -6.15
C ALA A 14 -7.80 -1.90 -5.29
N THR A 15 -7.84 -2.44 -4.09
CA THR A 15 -8.57 -1.90 -2.94
C THR A 15 -7.64 -1.06 -2.06
N THR A 16 -7.99 -0.81 -0.82
CA THR A 16 -7.16 -0.01 0.10
C THR A 16 -5.82 -0.70 0.44
N ARG A 17 -5.84 -2.03 0.63
CA ARG A 17 -4.70 -2.83 1.11
C ARG A 17 -4.36 -4.01 0.21
N VAL A 18 -5.12 -4.23 -0.87
CA VAL A 18 -4.96 -5.39 -1.74
C VAL A 18 -4.78 -4.94 -3.18
N GLY A 19 -3.67 -5.35 -3.81
CA GLY A 19 -3.50 -5.28 -5.25
C GLY A 19 -4.18 -6.47 -5.92
N PHE A 20 -4.83 -6.25 -7.05
CA PHE A 20 -5.42 -7.30 -7.85
C PHE A 20 -4.88 -7.21 -9.27
N HIS A 21 -4.24 -8.27 -9.71
CA HIS A 21 -3.54 -8.38 -10.99
C HIS A 21 -4.23 -9.43 -11.84
N ARG A 22 -4.35 -9.16 -13.13
CA ARG A 22 -4.76 -10.12 -14.16
C ARG A 22 -3.68 -10.17 -15.22
N TYR A 23 -3.18 -11.38 -15.51
CA TYR A 23 -2.19 -11.64 -16.53
C TYR A 23 -2.79 -12.52 -17.61
N THR A 24 -2.80 -12.07 -18.87
CA THR A 24 -3.24 -12.86 -20.01
C THR A 24 -2.00 -13.36 -20.76
N PHE A 25 -1.77 -14.66 -20.68
CA PHE A 25 -0.64 -15.33 -21.30
C PHE A 25 -1.01 -15.80 -22.71
N PRO A 26 -0.10 -15.66 -23.70
CA PRO A 26 -0.30 -16.20 -25.05
C PRO A 26 -0.30 -17.73 -25.05
N GLU A 27 -0.86 -18.30 -26.12
CA GLU A 27 -0.89 -19.76 -26.31
C GLU A 27 0.50 -20.40 -26.29
N ASN A 28 0.58 -21.62 -25.75
CA ASN A 28 1.77 -22.47 -25.78
C ASN A 28 3.03 -21.81 -25.15
N ARG A 29 2.86 -20.93 -24.21
CA ARG A 29 3.94 -20.34 -23.42
C ARG A 29 3.89 -20.80 -21.98
N ALA A 30 5.06 -20.97 -21.38
CA ALA A 30 5.17 -21.23 -19.95
C ALA A 30 4.62 -20.01 -19.17
N ARG A 31 3.74 -20.28 -18.21
CA ARG A 31 3.17 -19.26 -17.32
C ARG A 31 4.02 -19.15 -16.07
N LYS A 32 4.76 -18.06 -15.97
CA LYS A 32 5.65 -17.80 -14.84
C LYS A 32 5.40 -16.42 -14.26
N ILE A 33 5.33 -16.36 -12.93
CA ILE A 33 5.28 -15.10 -12.20
C ILE A 33 6.55 -15.01 -11.36
N LEU A 34 7.28 -13.90 -11.52
CA LEU A 34 8.49 -13.62 -10.75
C LEU A 34 8.18 -12.62 -9.64
N LEU A 35 8.52 -13.00 -8.41
CA LEU A 35 8.44 -12.13 -7.24
C LEU A 35 9.87 -11.69 -6.89
N ASN A 36 10.25 -10.51 -7.32
CA ASN A 36 11.54 -9.94 -6.93
C ASN A 36 11.42 -9.35 -5.51
N LEU A 37 12.15 -9.92 -4.57
CA LEU A 37 12.18 -9.54 -3.16
C LEU A 37 13.41 -8.70 -2.81
N SER A 38 14.11 -8.17 -3.80
CA SER A 38 15.37 -7.44 -3.65
C SER A 38 15.37 -6.10 -4.42
N GLY A 39 16.50 -5.43 -4.41
CA GLY A 39 16.70 -4.19 -5.15
C GLY A 39 16.45 -2.92 -4.35
N ASN A 40 16.35 -1.80 -5.06
CA ASN A 40 16.20 -0.48 -4.46
C ASN A 40 14.83 0.09 -4.75
N LEU A 41 14.17 0.62 -3.74
CA LEU A 41 12.98 1.45 -3.87
C LEU A 41 13.35 2.91 -3.55
N GLY A 42 13.72 3.66 -4.57
CA GLY A 42 14.28 5.00 -4.40
C GLY A 42 15.61 4.95 -3.62
N PRO A 43 15.79 5.72 -2.53
CA PRO A 43 17.00 5.71 -1.73
C PRO A 43 17.07 4.56 -0.71
N SER A 44 16.05 3.71 -0.63
CA SER A 44 15.98 2.60 0.31
C SER A 44 16.29 1.29 -0.41
N GLU A 45 17.23 0.55 0.13
CA GLU A 45 17.60 -0.80 -0.31
C GLU A 45 16.78 -1.83 0.44
N ILE A 46 16.35 -2.89 -0.24
CA ILE A 46 15.80 -4.08 0.42
C ILE A 46 16.97 -4.87 0.98
N ILE A 47 17.07 -4.92 2.31
CA ILE A 47 18.16 -5.60 3.02
C ILE A 47 17.85 -7.06 3.34
N LEU A 48 16.59 -7.46 3.23
CA LEU A 48 16.14 -8.84 3.41
C LEU A 48 14.79 -9.02 2.71
N GLY A 49 14.69 -10.03 1.85
CA GLY A 49 13.45 -10.59 1.33
C GLY A 49 13.22 -11.98 1.88
N HIS A 50 11.97 -12.35 2.09
CA HIS A 50 11.57 -13.68 2.52
C HIS A 50 10.23 -14.04 1.88
N ALA A 51 10.13 -15.23 1.30
CA ALA A 51 8.88 -15.78 0.79
C ALA A 51 8.80 -17.30 0.99
N GLU A 52 7.61 -17.76 1.30
CA GLU A 52 7.29 -19.16 1.54
C GLU A 52 5.98 -19.50 0.82
N GLN A 53 5.98 -20.61 0.07
CA GLN A 53 4.75 -21.20 -0.42
C GLN A 53 4.07 -21.94 0.74
N ILE A 54 2.90 -21.48 1.13
CA ILE A 54 2.16 -21.98 2.29
C ILE A 54 0.92 -22.83 1.91
N GLY A 55 0.64 -22.92 0.63
CA GLY A 55 -0.47 -23.69 0.06
C GLY A 55 -0.29 -23.87 -1.44
N PRO A 56 -1.18 -24.61 -2.11
CA PRO A 56 -1.07 -24.85 -3.55
C PRO A 56 -1.17 -23.55 -4.38
N ARG A 57 -1.79 -22.51 -3.83
CA ARG A 57 -2.07 -21.22 -4.49
C ARG A 57 -1.61 -20.01 -3.69
N ASP A 58 -0.99 -20.24 -2.53
CA ASP A 58 -0.74 -19.18 -1.57
C ASP A 58 0.74 -19.05 -1.25
N VAL A 59 1.21 -17.80 -1.25
CA VAL A 59 2.56 -17.40 -0.88
C VAL A 59 2.49 -16.34 0.20
N SER A 60 3.25 -16.51 1.27
CA SER A 60 3.39 -15.52 2.33
C SER A 60 4.83 -15.05 2.42
N GLY A 61 5.04 -13.81 2.83
CA GLY A 61 6.39 -13.30 2.96
C GLY A 61 6.49 -11.88 3.45
N TYR A 62 7.69 -11.35 3.38
CA TYR A 62 7.97 -9.96 3.71
C TYR A 62 9.25 -9.46 3.03
N VAL A 63 9.34 -8.15 2.90
CA VAL A 63 10.57 -7.46 2.56
C VAL A 63 10.92 -6.48 3.69
N VAL A 64 12.22 -6.29 3.92
CA VAL A 64 12.74 -5.33 4.89
C VAL A 64 13.42 -4.20 4.14
N ASN A 65 12.78 -3.04 4.12
CA ASN A 65 13.41 -1.82 3.64
C ASN A 65 14.44 -1.33 4.65
N GLY A 66 15.65 -1.17 4.20
CA GLY A 66 16.76 -0.64 4.99
C GLY A 66 16.55 0.82 5.40
N PRO A 67 17.31 1.29 6.40
CA PRO A 67 17.25 2.66 6.85
C PRO A 67 17.81 3.61 5.78
N THR A 68 17.34 4.86 5.80
CA THR A 68 17.92 5.95 5.02
C THR A 68 18.28 7.09 5.96
N PHE A 69 19.03 8.07 5.48
CA PHE A 69 19.31 9.29 6.25
C PHE A 69 18.03 9.97 6.79
N ARG A 70 16.95 9.90 6.04
CA ARG A 70 15.66 10.53 6.40
C ARG A 70 14.73 9.61 7.20
N ARG A 71 14.93 8.31 7.10
CA ARG A 71 14.16 7.25 7.76
C ARG A 71 15.15 6.31 8.44
N PRO A 72 15.52 6.60 9.69
CA PRO A 72 16.64 5.92 10.33
C PRO A 72 16.35 4.48 10.78
N LYS A 73 15.09 4.03 10.68
CA LYS A 73 14.71 2.68 11.06
C LYS A 73 14.29 1.87 9.85
N SER A 74 14.66 0.59 9.84
CA SER A 74 14.17 -0.37 8.85
C SER A 74 12.67 -0.57 9.00
N THR A 75 11.98 -0.75 7.88
CA THR A 75 10.54 -1.02 7.86
C THR A 75 10.29 -2.36 7.19
N ARG A 76 9.57 -3.24 7.85
CA ARG A 76 9.12 -4.50 7.28
C ARG A 76 7.75 -4.32 6.64
N ILE A 77 7.58 -4.84 5.42
CA ILE A 77 6.31 -4.89 4.70
C ILE A 77 6.02 -6.37 4.46
N TYR A 78 4.93 -6.84 5.04
CA TYR A 78 4.44 -8.20 4.87
C TYR A 78 3.48 -8.27 3.69
N PHE A 79 3.47 -9.41 3.02
CA PHE A 79 2.52 -9.70 1.97
C PHE A 79 1.93 -11.09 2.11
N HIS A 80 0.72 -11.24 1.59
CA HIS A 80 0.06 -12.52 1.32
C HIS A 80 -0.44 -12.49 -0.11
N ILE A 81 -0.01 -13.47 -0.91
CA ILE A 81 -0.40 -13.62 -2.30
C ILE A 81 -1.31 -14.84 -2.40
N SER A 82 -2.43 -14.69 -3.12
CA SER A 82 -3.28 -15.80 -3.54
C SER A 82 -3.44 -15.77 -5.05
N LEU A 83 -3.38 -16.92 -5.69
CA LEU A 83 -3.60 -17.15 -7.11
C LEU A 83 -4.93 -17.89 -7.34
N ASP A 84 -5.54 -17.70 -8.48
CA ASP A 84 -6.73 -18.47 -8.90
C ASP A 84 -6.37 -19.84 -9.49
N THR A 85 -5.08 -20.11 -9.69
CA THR A 85 -4.52 -21.35 -10.25
C THR A 85 -3.42 -21.90 -9.34
N ASP A 86 -3.15 -23.20 -9.45
CA ASP A 86 -2.15 -23.88 -8.63
C ASP A 86 -0.71 -23.53 -9.09
N ILE A 87 0.19 -23.45 -8.12
CA ILE A 87 1.64 -23.37 -8.33
C ILE A 87 2.15 -24.79 -8.51
N GLU A 88 2.54 -25.16 -9.72
CA GLU A 88 3.03 -26.53 -10.00
C GLU A 88 4.46 -26.74 -9.51
N GLU A 89 5.29 -25.71 -9.66
CA GLU A 89 6.68 -25.77 -9.26
C GLU A 89 7.11 -24.45 -8.63
N TRP A 90 7.75 -24.57 -7.48
CA TRP A 90 8.39 -23.49 -6.76
C TRP A 90 9.88 -23.52 -7.03
N SER A 91 10.43 -22.39 -7.49
CA SER A 91 11.86 -22.16 -7.54
C SER A 91 12.16 -20.70 -7.21
N GLY A 92 13.43 -20.35 -7.07
CA GLY A 92 13.82 -18.99 -6.77
C GLY A 92 15.30 -18.77 -7.04
N TRP A 93 15.79 -17.65 -6.57
CA TRP A 93 17.21 -17.31 -6.65
C TRP A 93 17.71 -16.62 -5.38
N LEU A 94 19.00 -16.79 -5.11
CA LEU A 94 19.80 -16.05 -4.14
C LEU A 94 21.06 -15.56 -4.85
N GLY A 95 21.17 -14.26 -5.08
CA GLY A 95 22.20 -13.70 -5.95
C GLY A 95 22.10 -14.30 -7.35
N ASP A 96 23.19 -14.85 -7.86
CA ASP A 96 23.26 -15.48 -9.19
C ASP A 96 22.93 -16.99 -9.17
N GLN A 97 22.51 -17.55 -8.03
CA GLN A 97 22.23 -18.98 -7.88
C GLN A 97 20.73 -19.25 -7.91
N GLU A 98 20.30 -20.14 -8.79
CA GLU A 98 18.96 -20.71 -8.77
C GLU A 98 18.86 -21.74 -7.63
N ILE A 99 17.75 -21.71 -6.91
CA ILE A 99 17.47 -22.57 -5.77
C ILE A 99 16.03 -23.11 -5.86
N SER A 100 15.80 -24.26 -5.24
CA SER A 100 14.48 -24.88 -5.09
C SER A 100 14.01 -24.94 -3.64
N ASP A 101 14.74 -24.31 -2.73
CA ASP A 101 14.37 -24.29 -1.32
C ASP A 101 13.06 -23.52 -1.08
N ASN A 102 12.28 -23.99 -0.13
CA ASN A 102 11.11 -23.33 0.40
C ASN A 102 11.22 -23.33 1.94
N PRO A 103 11.34 -22.15 2.59
CA PRO A 103 11.29 -20.78 2.04
C PRO A 103 12.57 -20.31 1.37
N VAL A 104 12.44 -19.25 0.54
CA VAL A 104 13.55 -18.46 0.03
C VAL A 104 13.77 -17.23 0.91
N SER A 105 15.03 -16.94 1.29
CA SER A 105 15.33 -15.77 2.14
C SER A 105 16.73 -15.23 1.88
N GLY A 106 16.86 -13.92 1.65
CA GLY A 106 18.15 -13.25 1.42
C GLY A 106 18.01 -11.78 1.04
N SER A 107 19.14 -11.10 0.92
CA SER A 107 19.18 -9.67 0.49
C SER A 107 19.04 -9.52 -1.02
N ASP A 108 19.42 -10.53 -1.78
CA ASP A 108 19.27 -10.60 -3.23
C ASP A 108 18.46 -11.87 -3.56
N ALA A 109 17.21 -11.85 -3.16
CA ALA A 109 16.32 -13.00 -3.22
C ALA A 109 15.12 -12.72 -4.14
N GLY A 110 14.61 -13.78 -4.73
CA GLY A 110 13.33 -13.75 -5.41
C GLY A 110 12.81 -15.16 -5.66
N VAL A 111 11.57 -15.23 -6.12
CA VAL A 111 10.84 -16.47 -6.33
C VAL A 111 10.27 -16.52 -7.73
N ILE A 112 10.24 -17.69 -8.31
CA ILE A 112 9.59 -18.00 -9.58
C ILE A 112 8.47 -18.97 -9.29
N LEU A 113 7.24 -18.53 -9.55
CA LEU A 113 6.04 -19.35 -9.50
C LEU A 113 5.80 -19.90 -10.90
N ASN A 114 6.07 -21.17 -11.10
CA ASN A 114 5.72 -21.88 -12.34
C ASN A 114 4.29 -22.40 -12.20
N LEU A 115 3.41 -21.93 -13.07
CA LEU A 115 2.02 -22.31 -13.08
C LEU A 115 1.77 -23.41 -14.11
N ASP A 116 0.69 -24.15 -13.96
CA ASP A 116 0.38 -25.26 -14.86
C ASP A 116 0.27 -24.79 -16.33
N ALA A 117 0.69 -25.64 -17.24
CA ALA A 117 0.61 -25.37 -18.67
C ALA A 117 -0.83 -25.57 -19.14
N GLN A 118 -1.45 -24.49 -19.62
CA GLN A 118 -2.75 -24.54 -20.28
C GLN A 118 -2.59 -24.57 -21.81
N THR A 119 -3.51 -25.27 -22.47
CA THR A 119 -3.63 -25.20 -23.92
C THR A 119 -4.52 -23.99 -24.30
N GLY A 120 -4.01 -23.11 -25.14
CA GLY A 120 -4.68 -21.88 -25.53
C GLY A 120 -4.28 -20.65 -24.71
N GLN A 121 -4.82 -19.52 -25.10
CA GLN A 121 -4.68 -18.27 -24.33
C GLN A 121 -5.37 -18.41 -22.98
N SER A 122 -4.68 -18.02 -21.92
CA SER A 122 -5.21 -18.19 -20.56
C SER A 122 -4.90 -17.01 -19.67
N THR A 123 -5.84 -16.69 -18.79
CA THR A 123 -5.67 -15.68 -17.75
C THR A 123 -5.23 -16.32 -16.43
N VAL A 124 -4.50 -15.55 -15.63
CA VAL A 124 -4.18 -15.85 -14.24
C VAL A 124 -4.49 -14.60 -13.43
N ASP A 125 -5.32 -14.76 -12.44
CA ASP A 125 -5.65 -13.71 -11.48
C ASP A 125 -4.83 -13.89 -10.20
N MET A 126 -4.21 -12.79 -9.72
CA MET A 126 -3.37 -12.79 -8.53
C MET A 126 -3.78 -11.64 -7.60
N LYS A 127 -4.02 -11.94 -6.33
CA LYS A 127 -4.28 -10.98 -5.27
C LYS A 127 -3.07 -10.84 -4.36
N VAL A 128 -2.75 -9.61 -3.96
CA VAL A 128 -1.62 -9.32 -3.08
C VAL A 128 -2.10 -8.45 -1.92
N GLY A 129 -2.34 -9.06 -0.77
CA GLY A 129 -2.64 -8.35 0.47
C GLY A 129 -1.34 -7.85 1.13
N LEU A 130 -1.35 -6.63 1.64
CA LEU A 130 -0.20 -6.00 2.28
C LEU A 130 -0.51 -5.64 3.74
N SER A 131 0.51 -5.70 4.61
CA SER A 131 0.47 -5.22 5.98
C SER A 131 1.83 -4.71 6.44
N TYR A 132 1.84 -3.72 7.33
CA TYR A 132 3.05 -3.26 8.04
C TYR A 132 3.20 -3.94 9.41
N THR A 133 2.27 -4.79 9.82
CA THR A 133 2.25 -5.36 11.16
C THR A 133 2.59 -6.84 11.20
N SER A 134 1.98 -7.66 10.32
CA SER A 134 2.26 -9.10 10.26
C SER A 134 1.80 -9.74 8.95
N ALA A 135 2.31 -10.94 8.67
CA ALA A 135 1.85 -11.77 7.54
C ALA A 135 0.39 -12.22 7.72
N GLU A 136 -0.03 -12.49 8.96
CA GLU A 136 -1.42 -12.81 9.28
C GLU A 136 -2.35 -11.65 8.95
N ASN A 137 -1.95 -10.41 9.27
CA ASN A 137 -2.74 -9.23 8.92
C ASN A 137 -2.74 -8.96 7.41
N ALA A 138 -1.68 -9.26 6.68
CA ALA A 138 -1.69 -9.20 5.22
C ALA A 138 -2.75 -10.15 4.62
N HIS A 139 -2.85 -11.39 5.12
CA HIS A 139 -3.90 -12.34 4.75
C HIS A 139 -5.31 -11.85 5.18
N ARG A 140 -5.44 -11.32 6.41
CA ARG A 140 -6.71 -10.78 6.91
C ARG A 140 -7.20 -9.59 6.07
N ASN A 141 -6.30 -8.68 5.68
CA ASN A 141 -6.60 -7.56 4.79
C ASN A 141 -7.11 -8.06 3.43
N LEU A 142 -6.43 -9.06 2.86
CA LEU A 142 -6.84 -9.68 1.60
C LEU A 142 -8.24 -10.29 1.71
N SER A 143 -8.47 -11.10 2.73
CA SER A 143 -9.75 -11.80 2.92
C SER A 143 -10.92 -10.87 3.19
N ALA A 144 -10.67 -9.77 3.93
CA ALA A 144 -11.70 -8.79 4.27
C ALA A 144 -12.07 -7.87 3.10
N GLU A 145 -11.08 -7.45 2.30
CA GLU A 145 -11.31 -6.48 1.22
C GLU A 145 -11.62 -7.13 -0.12
N LEU A 146 -11.16 -8.37 -0.36
CA LEU A 146 -11.26 -9.00 -1.67
C LEU A 146 -11.51 -10.51 -1.56
N ALA A 147 -12.68 -10.90 -1.06
CA ALA A 147 -13.09 -12.30 -0.91
C ALA A 147 -13.40 -13.01 -2.25
N HIS A 148 -13.71 -12.27 -3.32
CA HIS A 148 -14.12 -12.81 -4.63
C HIS A 148 -13.04 -12.59 -5.71
N TRP A 149 -13.17 -13.31 -6.84
CA TRP A 149 -12.24 -13.25 -7.98
C TRP A 149 -12.79 -12.45 -9.19
N ASN A 150 -13.76 -11.56 -8.98
CA ASN A 150 -14.32 -10.74 -10.04
C ASN A 150 -13.46 -9.46 -10.22
N PHE A 151 -12.45 -9.52 -11.08
CA PHE A 151 -11.53 -8.43 -11.36
C PHE A 151 -12.26 -7.17 -11.88
N ASP A 152 -13.19 -7.36 -12.82
CA ASP A 152 -13.87 -6.25 -13.48
C ASP A 152 -14.71 -5.46 -12.46
N GLN A 153 -15.38 -6.15 -11.54
CA GLN A 153 -16.11 -5.50 -10.45
C GLN A 153 -15.20 -4.65 -9.57
N VAL A 154 -14.01 -5.15 -9.22
CA VAL A 154 -13.05 -4.39 -8.40
C VAL A 154 -12.53 -3.16 -9.15
N ALA A 155 -12.31 -3.26 -10.46
CA ALA A 155 -11.90 -2.14 -11.28
C ALA A 155 -13.00 -1.05 -11.37
N GLU A 156 -14.27 -1.46 -11.53
CA GLU A 156 -15.43 -0.57 -11.52
C GLU A 156 -15.62 0.09 -10.14
N ASP A 157 -15.49 -0.67 -9.07
CA ASP A 157 -15.58 -0.15 -7.70
C ASP A 157 -14.48 0.87 -7.42
N ALA A 158 -13.24 0.60 -7.81
CA ALA A 158 -12.13 1.53 -7.68
C ALA A 158 -12.37 2.84 -8.46
N GLN A 159 -12.89 2.73 -9.69
CA GLN A 159 -13.29 3.90 -10.48
C GLN A 159 -14.41 4.69 -9.80
N SER A 160 -15.40 4.01 -9.25
CA SER A 160 -16.52 4.63 -8.53
C SER A 160 -16.06 5.38 -7.28
N VAL A 161 -15.14 4.80 -6.51
CA VAL A 161 -14.52 5.44 -5.33
C VAL A 161 -13.82 6.73 -5.74
N TRP A 162 -12.98 6.69 -6.79
CA TRP A 162 -12.29 7.88 -7.27
C TRP A 162 -13.24 8.94 -7.82
N ASN A 163 -14.26 8.54 -8.56
CA ASN A 163 -15.29 9.47 -9.05
C ASN A 163 -16.03 10.16 -7.90
N THR A 164 -16.35 9.42 -6.84
CA THR A 164 -16.98 9.96 -5.62
C THR A 164 -16.07 10.97 -4.93
N GLU A 165 -14.79 10.64 -4.77
CA GLU A 165 -13.83 11.53 -4.11
C GLU A 165 -13.56 12.81 -4.92
N LEU A 166 -13.36 12.69 -6.23
CA LEU A 166 -13.08 13.84 -7.09
C LEU A 166 -14.31 14.73 -7.30
N SER A 167 -15.51 14.15 -7.34
CA SER A 167 -16.76 14.90 -7.53
C SER A 167 -17.19 15.76 -6.33
N LYS A 168 -16.50 15.65 -5.17
CA LYS A 168 -16.70 16.56 -4.03
C LYS A 168 -16.41 18.03 -4.40
N ILE A 169 -15.61 18.26 -5.43
CA ILE A 169 -15.39 19.59 -6.00
C ILE A 169 -15.77 19.53 -7.49
N GLN A 170 -16.86 20.18 -7.84
CA GLN A 170 -17.35 20.22 -9.21
C GLN A 170 -16.96 21.56 -9.86
N VAL A 171 -16.36 21.47 -11.04
CA VAL A 171 -15.99 22.64 -11.84
C VAL A 171 -16.75 22.67 -13.15
N SER A 172 -17.18 23.86 -13.57
CA SER A 172 -17.86 24.08 -14.84
C SER A 172 -17.14 25.18 -15.64
N GLY A 173 -17.45 25.25 -16.95
CA GLY A 173 -16.76 26.19 -17.86
C GLY A 173 -15.38 25.69 -18.29
N GLY A 174 -14.64 26.56 -18.96
CA GLY A 174 -13.32 26.23 -19.50
C GLY A 174 -13.36 25.16 -20.62
N THR A 175 -12.18 24.82 -21.13
CA THR A 175 -12.02 23.73 -22.10
C THR A 175 -12.00 22.37 -21.42
N THR A 176 -12.23 21.29 -22.19
CA THR A 176 -12.08 19.91 -21.69
C THR A 176 -10.70 19.65 -21.09
N GLN A 177 -9.64 20.16 -21.73
CA GLN A 177 -8.27 20.04 -21.24
C GLN A 177 -8.06 20.74 -19.90
N GLN A 178 -8.65 21.93 -19.69
CA GLN A 178 -8.56 22.63 -18.41
C GLN A 178 -9.27 21.87 -17.29
N ARG A 179 -10.46 21.31 -17.58
CA ARG A 179 -11.18 20.47 -16.61
C ARG A 179 -10.41 19.18 -16.28
N ALA A 180 -9.87 18.51 -17.32
CA ALA A 180 -9.03 17.33 -17.09
C ALA A 180 -7.82 17.63 -16.21
N ARG A 181 -7.13 18.76 -16.47
CA ARG A 181 -6.01 19.18 -15.63
C ARG A 181 -6.43 19.45 -14.18
N PHE A 182 -7.55 20.13 -13.97
CA PHE A 182 -8.07 20.38 -12.62
C PHE A 182 -8.26 19.06 -11.84
N TYR A 183 -8.93 18.06 -12.42
CA TYR A 183 -9.15 16.79 -11.74
C TYR A 183 -7.88 15.97 -11.59
N THR A 184 -6.93 16.07 -12.52
CA THR A 184 -5.60 15.47 -12.37
C THR A 184 -4.85 16.08 -11.20
N ASP A 185 -4.86 17.42 -11.07
CA ASP A 185 -4.21 18.13 -9.97
C ASP A 185 -4.91 17.82 -8.63
N LEU A 186 -6.24 17.71 -8.61
CA LEU A 186 -7.01 17.31 -7.44
C LEU A 186 -6.68 15.86 -7.02
N TRP A 187 -6.53 14.95 -7.98
CA TRP A 187 -6.07 13.59 -7.73
C TRP A 187 -4.65 13.57 -7.14
N HIS A 188 -3.73 14.34 -7.70
CA HIS A 188 -2.38 14.49 -7.15
C HIS A 188 -2.38 15.04 -5.71
N ALA A 189 -3.32 15.94 -5.39
CA ALA A 189 -3.46 16.47 -4.03
C ALA A 189 -3.86 15.40 -2.98
N GLN A 190 -4.37 14.24 -3.40
CA GLN A 190 -4.66 13.10 -2.53
C GLN A 190 -3.46 12.16 -2.35
N GLN A 191 -2.43 12.27 -3.18
CA GLN A 191 -1.28 11.37 -3.13
C GLN A 191 -0.41 11.60 -1.89
N GLY A 192 0.36 10.56 -1.51
CA GLY A 192 1.32 10.64 -0.40
C GLY A 192 0.70 10.63 1.00
N ARG A 193 -0.62 10.44 1.12
CA ARG A 193 -1.35 10.33 2.38
C ARG A 193 -2.11 9.03 2.38
N ARG A 194 -1.53 8.02 3.01
CA ARG A 194 -1.94 6.63 2.89
C ARG A 194 -2.47 6.10 4.20
N ILE A 195 -3.52 5.28 4.12
CA ILE A 195 -3.90 4.40 5.23
C ILE A 195 -2.81 3.35 5.37
N VAL A 196 -2.27 3.20 6.57
CA VAL A 196 -1.22 2.21 6.88
C VAL A 196 -1.63 1.26 8.00
N SER A 197 -2.83 1.45 8.54
CA SER A 197 -3.43 0.47 9.45
C SER A 197 -4.08 -0.67 8.69
N ASP A 198 -4.06 -1.84 9.30
CA ASP A 198 -4.77 -3.02 8.85
C ASP A 198 -6.29 -2.88 9.03
N VAL A 199 -7.07 -3.83 8.54
CA VAL A 199 -8.55 -3.81 8.67
C VAL A 199 -9.03 -3.86 10.12
N ASP A 200 -8.24 -4.45 11.03
CA ASP A 200 -8.49 -4.45 12.46
C ASP A 200 -8.02 -3.17 13.18
N GLY A 201 -7.48 -2.22 12.43
CA GLY A 201 -6.92 -0.96 12.93
C GLY A 201 -5.47 -1.03 13.39
N SER A 202 -4.86 -2.21 13.45
CA SER A 202 -3.45 -2.34 13.85
C SER A 202 -2.53 -1.53 12.95
N TYR A 203 -1.54 -0.85 13.53
CA TYR A 203 -0.55 -0.08 12.79
C TYR A 203 0.84 -0.20 13.41
N LEU A 204 1.86 0.03 12.59
CA LEU A 204 3.26 0.05 13.02
C LEU A 204 3.61 1.42 13.59
N ASP A 205 3.90 1.47 14.90
CA ASP A 205 4.47 2.63 15.56
C ASP A 205 6.00 2.56 15.57
N MET A 206 6.63 3.55 14.99
CA MET A 206 8.09 3.69 14.86
C MET A 206 8.64 4.84 15.73
N THR A 207 7.84 5.40 16.64
CA THR A 207 8.23 6.56 17.44
C THR A 207 9.19 6.22 18.58
N GLY A 208 9.11 4.98 19.11
CA GLY A 208 10.03 4.48 20.16
C GLY A 208 11.38 4.02 19.59
N GLU A 209 12.27 3.52 20.45
CA GLU A 209 13.56 2.91 20.06
C GLU A 209 13.37 1.68 19.18
N THR A 210 12.43 0.83 19.54
CA THR A 210 12.04 -0.36 18.78
C THR A 210 10.64 -0.19 18.17
N PRO A 211 10.38 -0.74 16.97
CA PRO A 211 9.04 -0.77 16.39
C PRO A 211 8.05 -1.50 17.30
N ARG A 212 6.83 -0.97 17.41
CA ARG A 212 5.73 -1.54 18.21
C ARG A 212 4.48 -1.63 17.37
N ILE A 213 3.66 -2.66 17.59
CA ILE A 213 2.33 -2.73 17.02
C ILE A 213 1.36 -2.04 17.98
N ARG A 214 0.58 -1.12 17.44
CA ARG A 214 -0.44 -0.35 18.15
C ARG A 214 -1.79 -0.52 17.46
N GLN A 215 -2.84 -0.11 18.16
CA GLN A 215 -4.20 -0.10 17.65
C GLN A 215 -4.91 1.17 18.17
N PRO A 216 -5.71 1.87 17.35
CA PRO A 216 -6.57 2.94 17.83
C PRO A 216 -7.66 2.37 18.75
N ALA A 217 -8.39 3.26 19.41
CA ALA A 217 -9.58 2.84 20.17
C ALA A 217 -10.58 2.13 19.24
N LEU A 218 -11.25 1.13 19.78
CA LEU A 218 -12.36 0.46 19.09
C LEU A 218 -13.68 1.10 19.51
N ILE A 219 -14.58 1.25 18.56
CA ILE A 219 -15.98 1.62 18.82
C ILE A 219 -16.78 0.39 19.29
N ASP A 220 -18.01 0.59 19.74
CA ASP A 220 -18.87 -0.48 20.32
C ASP A 220 -19.07 -1.68 19.39
N SER A 221 -18.98 -1.49 18.07
CA SER A 221 -19.07 -2.58 17.09
C SER A 221 -17.77 -3.42 16.96
N GLY A 222 -16.71 -3.07 17.70
CA GLY A 222 -15.40 -3.69 17.59
C GLY A 222 -14.56 -3.21 16.39
N GLN A 223 -15.06 -2.24 15.63
CA GLN A 223 -14.31 -1.63 14.52
C GLN A 223 -13.35 -0.55 15.06
N PRO A 224 -12.22 -0.30 14.39
CA PRO A 224 -11.33 0.80 14.76
C PRO A 224 -12.05 2.15 14.62
N GLU A 225 -11.86 3.03 15.60
CA GLU A 225 -12.45 4.38 15.61
C GLU A 225 -12.03 5.22 14.42
N ASN A 226 -10.83 5.01 13.89
CA ASN A 226 -10.29 5.71 12.74
C ASN A 226 -9.25 4.87 11.99
N HIS A 227 -9.06 5.18 10.74
CA HIS A 227 -7.87 4.71 10.02
C HIS A 227 -6.63 5.45 10.50
N HIS A 228 -5.50 4.73 10.57
CA HIS A 228 -4.21 5.37 10.85
C HIS A 228 -3.50 5.71 9.56
N TYR A 229 -3.18 7.00 9.41
CA TYR A 229 -2.55 7.55 8.22
C TYR A 229 -1.07 7.81 8.42
N ASN A 230 -0.28 7.58 7.38
CA ASN A 230 1.02 8.17 7.26
C ASN A 230 1.02 9.28 6.19
N SER A 231 2.07 10.09 6.19
CA SER A 231 2.26 11.14 5.19
C SER A 231 3.73 11.34 4.92
N ASP A 232 4.07 11.58 3.67
CA ASP A 232 5.47 11.80 3.30
C ASP A 232 6.01 13.12 3.86
N SER A 233 5.18 14.17 3.94
CA SER A 233 5.58 15.45 4.47
C SER A 233 4.38 16.35 4.78
N PHE A 234 4.51 17.17 5.82
CA PHE A 234 3.60 18.26 6.15
C PHE A 234 4.21 19.64 5.91
N TRP A 235 5.50 19.70 5.59
CA TRP A 235 6.16 20.94 5.27
C TRP A 235 5.53 21.59 4.02
N GLY A 236 5.09 22.84 4.17
CA GLY A 236 4.40 23.57 3.11
C GLY A 236 2.93 23.20 2.89
N ALA A 237 2.43 22.09 3.42
CA ALA A 237 1.05 21.65 3.24
C ALA A 237 0.01 22.61 3.89
N GLN A 238 0.41 23.37 4.89
CA GLN A 238 -0.44 24.33 5.59
C GLN A 238 -0.99 25.45 4.68
N TRP A 239 -0.28 25.80 3.61
CA TRP A 239 -0.74 26.81 2.65
C TRP A 239 -1.66 26.28 1.56
N THR A 240 -1.80 24.96 1.46
CA THR A 240 -2.51 24.29 0.36
C THR A 240 -3.47 23.24 0.88
N ILE A 241 -3.01 22.01 1.04
CA ILE A 241 -3.84 20.84 1.38
C ILE A 241 -4.54 20.99 2.73
N GLN A 242 -3.88 21.58 3.72
CA GLN A 242 -4.49 21.80 5.04
C GLN A 242 -5.63 22.83 5.02
N THR A 243 -5.77 23.58 3.93
CA THR A 243 -6.94 24.43 3.69
C THR A 243 -8.01 23.67 2.92
N LEU A 244 -7.64 22.91 1.91
CA LEU A 244 -8.54 22.16 1.04
C LEU A 244 -9.25 21.02 1.79
N TRP A 245 -8.50 20.23 2.55
CA TRP A 245 -9.02 19.02 3.17
C TRP A 245 -10.14 19.24 4.20
N PRO A 246 -10.04 20.19 5.15
CA PRO A 246 -11.14 20.47 6.05
C PRO A 246 -12.43 20.92 5.35
N LEU A 247 -12.33 21.51 4.17
CA LEU A 247 -13.47 21.95 3.39
C LEU A 247 -14.12 20.84 2.58
N ALA A 248 -13.31 20.09 1.83
CA ALA A 248 -13.80 19.09 0.88
C ALA A 248 -13.83 17.66 1.46
N TYR A 249 -12.97 17.38 2.44
CA TYR A 249 -12.75 16.04 3.00
C TYR A 249 -12.72 16.03 4.54
N PRO A 250 -13.78 16.52 5.23
CA PRO A 250 -13.77 16.68 6.69
C PRO A 250 -13.57 15.36 7.45
N SER A 251 -14.20 14.26 7.03
CA SER A 251 -14.04 12.95 7.68
C SER A 251 -12.61 12.44 7.59
N ARG A 252 -11.99 12.54 6.40
CA ARG A 252 -10.59 12.17 6.20
C ARG A 252 -9.65 13.07 7.02
N THR A 253 -9.98 14.35 7.13
CA THR A 253 -9.24 15.28 7.99
C THR A 253 -9.31 14.85 9.44
N SER A 254 -10.47 14.46 9.94
CA SER A 254 -10.65 13.93 11.29
C SER A 254 -9.76 12.71 11.54
N ASP A 255 -9.78 11.72 10.65
CA ASP A 255 -8.93 10.53 10.76
C ASP A 255 -7.44 10.89 10.79
N PHE A 256 -7.03 11.87 9.98
CA PHE A 256 -5.65 12.37 9.98
C PHE A 256 -5.27 13.03 11.31
N ILE A 257 -6.17 13.84 11.88
CA ILE A 257 -5.94 14.46 13.19
C ILE A 257 -5.81 13.39 14.28
N LYS A 258 -6.70 12.39 14.28
CA LYS A 258 -6.61 11.25 15.20
C LYS A 258 -5.30 10.47 15.04
N SER A 259 -4.83 10.31 13.81
CA SER A 259 -3.52 9.70 13.55
C SER A 259 -2.38 10.51 14.15
N PHE A 260 -2.42 11.86 14.08
CA PHE A 260 -1.43 12.71 14.74
C PHE A 260 -1.49 12.62 16.26
N LEU A 261 -2.69 12.53 16.83
CA LEU A 261 -2.86 12.32 18.26
C LEU A 261 -2.29 10.96 18.71
N ASN A 262 -2.43 9.93 17.88
CA ASN A 262 -1.80 8.63 18.11
C ASN A 262 -0.27 8.76 18.10
N TYR A 263 0.32 9.42 17.10
CA TYR A 263 1.77 9.68 17.07
C TYR A 263 2.24 10.46 18.29
N TYR A 264 1.49 11.48 18.71
CA TYR A 264 1.80 12.24 19.92
C TYR A 264 1.73 11.36 21.18
N ARG A 265 0.69 10.54 21.30
CA ARG A 265 0.51 9.63 22.44
C ARG A 265 1.62 8.59 22.51
N ASP A 266 2.05 8.07 21.36
CA ASP A 266 3.06 7.02 21.26
C ASP A 266 4.50 7.54 21.39
N GLY A 267 4.78 8.74 20.85
CA GLY A 267 6.13 9.30 20.74
C GLY A 267 6.35 10.67 21.37
N GLY A 268 5.31 11.28 21.96
CA GLY A 268 5.40 12.56 22.67
C GLY A 268 5.43 13.80 21.78
N LEU A 269 5.46 13.64 20.45
CA LEU A 269 5.58 14.76 19.50
C LEU A 269 4.65 14.55 18.29
N PHE A 270 4.12 15.65 17.75
CA PHE A 270 3.50 15.61 16.43
C PHE A 270 4.54 15.39 15.34
N PRO A 271 4.32 14.45 14.41
CA PRO A 271 5.28 14.16 13.35
C PRO A 271 5.34 15.28 12.33
N ARG A 272 6.52 15.52 11.75
CA ARG A 272 6.72 16.41 10.61
C ARG A 272 6.44 15.74 9.27
N GLY A 273 6.63 14.43 9.22
CA GLY A 273 6.36 13.58 8.07
C GLY A 273 6.60 12.12 8.47
N PRO A 274 5.55 11.38 8.83
CA PRO A 274 5.68 9.98 9.25
C PRO A 274 5.77 9.05 8.04
N SER A 275 6.77 9.27 7.20
CA SER A 275 6.96 8.49 5.97
C SER A 275 7.43 7.08 6.26
N GLY A 276 6.75 6.08 5.70
CA GLY A 276 7.05 4.66 5.92
C GLY A 276 6.97 4.25 7.38
N GLY A 277 6.08 4.87 8.18
CA GLY A 277 5.97 4.64 9.61
C GLY A 277 7.08 5.27 10.45
N ASN A 278 8.13 5.81 9.84
CA ASN A 278 9.23 6.48 10.52
C ASN A 278 8.93 7.95 10.79
N TYR A 279 9.41 8.46 11.92
CA TYR A 279 9.57 9.91 12.08
C TYR A 279 10.66 10.39 11.14
N THR A 280 10.32 11.33 10.25
CA THR A 280 11.35 12.00 9.46
C THR A 280 11.87 13.23 10.21
N TYR A 281 13.18 13.34 10.31
CA TYR A 281 13.84 14.45 11.02
C TYR A 281 14.32 15.56 10.09
N VAL A 282 13.90 15.53 8.83
CA VAL A 282 14.47 16.37 7.77
C VAL A 282 13.76 17.69 7.61
N MET A 283 12.46 17.75 7.91
CA MET A 283 11.66 18.96 7.73
C MET A 283 11.81 19.91 8.90
N VAL A 284 11.78 21.23 8.59
CA VAL A 284 11.83 22.31 9.60
C VAL A 284 10.43 22.81 9.90
N GLY A 285 10.21 23.28 11.14
CA GLY A 285 8.96 23.87 11.57
C GLY A 285 7.92 22.88 12.07
N ALA A 286 6.92 23.39 12.76
CA ALA A 286 5.84 22.65 13.40
C ALA A 286 4.59 22.56 12.51
N SER A 287 4.76 22.15 11.25
CA SER A 287 3.69 22.20 10.23
C SER A 287 2.45 21.37 10.57
N SER A 288 2.56 20.36 11.45
CA SER A 288 1.44 19.55 11.94
C SER A 288 0.54 20.36 12.89
N THR A 289 1.11 21.24 13.71
CA THR A 289 0.37 22.03 14.70
C THR A 289 -0.67 22.96 14.06
N PRO A 290 -0.35 23.78 13.03
CA PRO A 290 -1.37 24.59 12.34
C PRO A 290 -2.47 23.75 11.71
N PHE A 291 -2.17 22.52 11.25
CA PHE A 291 -3.18 21.62 10.70
C PHE A 291 -4.19 21.17 11.75
N VAL A 292 -3.71 20.72 12.92
CA VAL A 292 -4.57 20.31 14.03
C VAL A 292 -5.42 21.50 14.51
N VAL A 293 -4.81 22.67 14.73
CA VAL A 293 -5.52 23.88 15.17
C VAL A 293 -6.56 24.33 14.13
N SER A 294 -6.20 24.31 12.85
CA SER A 294 -7.12 24.69 11.77
C SER A 294 -8.32 23.74 11.67
N ALA A 295 -8.12 22.45 11.85
CA ALA A 295 -9.21 21.46 11.88
C ALA A 295 -10.13 21.72 13.06
N TRP A 296 -9.59 21.90 14.27
CA TRP A 296 -10.35 22.19 15.46
C TRP A 296 -11.18 23.49 15.34
N GLN A 297 -10.58 24.56 14.78
CA GLN A 297 -11.31 25.82 14.54
C GLN A 297 -12.45 25.68 13.54
N LYS A 298 -12.45 24.65 12.70
CA LYS A 298 -13.50 24.32 11.72
C LYS A 298 -14.51 23.31 12.23
N GLY A 299 -14.40 22.88 13.49
CA GLY A 299 -15.32 21.94 14.11
C GLY A 299 -15.06 20.46 13.76
N ILE A 300 -13.82 20.14 13.39
CA ILE A 300 -13.37 18.77 13.07
C ILE A 300 -12.59 18.18 14.24
#